data_2461f2950fcebc295c6dd6de006bc12c
#
_entry.id   2461f2950fcebc295c6dd6de006bc12c
#
_cell.length_a   1.000
_cell.length_b   1.000
_cell.length_c   1.000
_cell.angle_alpha   90.00
_cell.angle_beta   90.00
_cell.angle_gamma   90.00
#
_symmetry.space_group_name_H-M   'P 1'
#
loop_
_entity.id
_entity.type
_entity.pdbx_description
1 polymer ?
#
loop_
_entity_poly.entity_id
_entity_poly.type
_entity_poly.pdbx_seq_one_letter_code
_entity_poly.pdbx_strand_id
1 'polypeptide(L)'
;MEESFVVNIVFVSSLFVLGWMLFSFIEYGYALFYKKPLYVHFYFKLRKLPVNLLNQLQLRCSFYKGLNQRDQLYFEHRVVCFLRKYTFTSRNQAIIDDELRILISSAYVMITFGMRRYLLNSFKTILIHPDSYFSAQESQLHNGEFNPKYKAVVFSRKALIQGFENDSDNLNLAIHGVAHVLTYSTMKARDVGSSIFSDQYQKIIQKIKRFDAAEELRNSTYFRSYAFANQYEFVAVILEHYFETPEEFKVEFPELYKDVRLMINQ
;
A
#
# COMPACT_ATOMS: atom_id res chain seq x y z
N MET A 1 -39.56 8.42 35.09
CA MET A 1 -38.86 9.15 34.01
C MET A 1 -37.48 8.57 33.70
N GLU A 2 -36.63 8.30 34.69
CA GLU A 2 -35.28 7.75 34.47
C GLU A 2 -35.28 6.34 33.84
N GLU A 3 -36.15 5.43 34.32
CA GLU A 3 -36.23 4.06 33.77
C GLU A 3 -36.62 4.07 32.29
N SER A 4 -37.64 4.88 31.90
CA SER A 4 -38.02 5.01 30.49
C SER A 4 -36.91 5.59 29.61
N PHE A 5 -36.10 6.50 30.13
CA PHE A 5 -34.95 7.06 29.41
C PHE A 5 -33.84 6.02 29.17
N VAL A 6 -33.51 5.22 30.19
CA VAL A 6 -32.54 4.14 30.10
C VAL A 6 -33.01 3.06 29.10
N VAL A 7 -34.27 2.65 29.17
CA VAL A 7 -34.84 1.67 28.22
C VAL A 7 -34.76 2.17 26.77
N ASN A 8 -35.07 3.44 26.52
CA ASN A 8 -34.97 4.04 25.19
C ASN A 8 -33.51 4.08 24.68
N ILE A 9 -32.53 4.41 25.53
CA ILE A 9 -31.09 4.38 25.12
C ILE A 9 -30.65 2.96 24.77
N VAL A 10 -31.03 1.96 25.60
CA VAL A 10 -30.70 0.57 25.32
C VAL A 10 -31.32 0.10 24.00
N PHE A 11 -32.60 0.44 23.79
CA PHE A 11 -33.30 0.10 22.55
C PHE A 11 -32.67 0.72 21.33
N VAL A 12 -32.34 2.03 21.34
CA VAL A 12 -31.69 2.74 20.24
C VAL A 12 -30.31 2.17 20.00
N SER A 13 -29.51 1.92 21.05
CA SER A 13 -28.16 1.33 20.90
C SER A 13 -28.23 -0.09 20.32
N SER A 14 -29.23 -0.91 20.72
CA SER A 14 -29.38 -2.24 20.13
C SER A 14 -29.73 -2.21 18.64
N LEU A 15 -30.58 -1.25 18.21
CA LEU A 15 -30.87 -1.03 16.79
C LEU A 15 -29.59 -0.64 15.99
N PHE A 16 -28.76 0.22 16.56
CA PHE A 16 -27.45 0.57 15.92
C PHE A 16 -26.53 -0.65 15.80
N VAL A 17 -26.44 -1.47 16.83
CA VAL A 17 -25.62 -2.70 16.81
C VAL A 17 -26.17 -3.69 15.76
N LEU A 18 -27.49 -3.91 15.72
CA LEU A 18 -28.11 -4.77 14.72
C LEU A 18 -27.90 -4.26 13.30
N GLY A 19 -28.07 -2.96 13.07
CA GLY A 19 -27.82 -2.32 11.77
C GLY A 19 -26.37 -2.47 11.35
N TRP A 20 -25.42 -2.28 12.26
CA TRP A 20 -24.00 -2.48 12.00
C TRP A 20 -23.65 -3.95 11.68
N MET A 21 -24.25 -4.90 12.42
CA MET A 21 -24.06 -6.34 12.15
C MET A 21 -24.61 -6.73 10.77
N LEU A 22 -25.82 -6.27 10.43
CA LEU A 22 -26.43 -6.51 9.11
C LEU A 22 -25.58 -5.92 7.98
N PHE A 23 -25.14 -4.67 8.14
CA PHE A 23 -24.25 -4.03 7.18
C PHE A 23 -22.94 -4.83 7.00
N SER A 24 -22.32 -5.26 8.10
CA SER A 24 -21.09 -6.05 8.06
C SER A 24 -21.30 -7.39 7.36
N PHE A 25 -22.45 -8.04 7.60
CA PHE A 25 -22.79 -9.30 6.93
C PHE A 25 -22.97 -9.11 5.42
N ILE A 26 -23.70 -8.07 5.01
CA ILE A 26 -23.90 -7.72 3.59
C ILE A 26 -22.54 -7.41 2.92
N GLU A 27 -21.69 -6.61 3.59
CA GLU A 27 -20.37 -6.27 3.05
C GLU A 27 -19.46 -7.48 2.89
N TYR A 28 -19.47 -8.38 3.88
CA TYR A 28 -18.72 -9.64 3.79
C TYR A 28 -19.24 -10.54 2.67
N GLY A 29 -20.55 -10.70 2.55
CA GLY A 29 -21.16 -11.43 1.45
C GLY A 29 -20.82 -10.84 0.09
N TYR A 30 -20.91 -9.53 -0.06
CA TYR A 30 -20.51 -8.82 -1.27
C TYR A 30 -19.03 -9.06 -1.62
N ALA A 31 -18.14 -8.97 -0.64
CA ALA A 31 -16.71 -9.20 -0.83
C ALA A 31 -16.38 -10.64 -1.23
N LEU A 32 -17.11 -11.62 -0.70
CA LEU A 32 -16.94 -13.03 -1.08
C LEU A 32 -17.25 -13.27 -2.57
N PHE A 33 -18.34 -12.68 -3.08
CA PHE A 33 -18.77 -12.86 -4.47
C PHE A 33 -17.96 -12.02 -5.45
N TYR A 34 -17.77 -10.73 -5.14
CA TYR A 34 -17.19 -9.76 -6.08
C TYR A 34 -15.70 -9.52 -5.89
N LYS A 35 -15.07 -10.07 -4.83
CA LYS A 35 -13.66 -9.89 -4.49
C LYS A 35 -13.24 -8.41 -4.38
N LYS A 36 -14.16 -7.55 -3.94
CA LYS A 36 -13.93 -6.12 -3.71
C LYS A 36 -14.77 -5.62 -2.54
N PRO A 37 -14.33 -4.57 -1.82
CA PRO A 37 -15.14 -3.96 -0.78
C PRO A 37 -16.37 -3.25 -1.38
N LEU A 38 -17.45 -3.11 -0.60
CA LEU A 38 -18.67 -2.45 -1.04
C LEU A 38 -18.42 -0.97 -1.40
N TYR A 39 -17.53 -0.32 -0.67
CA TYR A 39 -17.04 1.03 -0.97
C TYR A 39 -15.59 1.20 -0.48
N VAL A 40 -14.87 2.13 -1.11
CA VAL A 40 -13.47 2.46 -0.78
C VAL A 40 -13.36 3.89 -0.26
N HIS A 41 -13.91 4.83 -1.01
CA HIS A 41 -13.81 6.26 -0.73
C HIS A 41 -15.12 6.79 -0.15
N PHE A 42 -15.03 7.25 1.11
CA PHE A 42 -16.10 7.97 1.77
C PHE A 42 -15.49 9.02 2.70
N TYR A 43 -15.65 10.29 2.35
CA TYR A 43 -15.09 11.42 3.07
C TYR A 43 -16.12 12.53 3.25
N PHE A 44 -16.41 12.94 4.48
CA PHE A 44 -17.30 14.07 4.76
C PHE A 44 -16.71 15.39 4.25
N LYS A 45 -15.38 15.54 4.30
CA LYS A 45 -14.67 16.73 3.85
C LYS A 45 -13.33 16.32 3.25
N LEU A 46 -13.15 16.67 1.99
CA LEU A 46 -11.87 16.46 1.31
C LEU A 46 -10.86 17.53 1.77
N ARG A 47 -9.63 17.10 1.95
CA ARG A 47 -8.49 17.96 2.26
C ARG A 47 -7.76 18.25 0.96
N LYS A 48 -7.46 19.49 0.72
CA LYS A 48 -6.69 19.91 -0.45
C LYS A 48 -5.19 19.85 -0.16
N LEU A 49 -4.44 19.41 -1.13
CA LEU A 49 -2.99 19.44 -1.09
C LEU A 49 -2.50 20.87 -1.35
N PRO A 50 -1.51 21.40 -0.63
CA PRO A 50 -0.86 22.67 -0.94
C PRO A 50 -0.32 22.70 -2.37
N VAL A 51 -0.37 23.89 -3.02
CA VAL A 51 -0.05 24.02 -4.45
C VAL A 51 1.37 23.57 -4.79
N ASN A 52 2.35 23.87 -3.93
CA ASN A 52 3.73 23.40 -4.11
C ASN A 52 3.84 21.88 -4.13
N LEU A 53 3.14 21.18 -3.23
CA LEU A 53 3.11 19.72 -3.16
C LEU A 53 2.29 19.12 -4.32
N LEU A 54 1.20 19.80 -4.73
CA LEU A 54 0.41 19.36 -5.89
C LEU A 54 1.21 19.40 -7.18
N ASN A 55 2.01 20.45 -7.38
CA ASN A 55 2.89 20.56 -8.55
C ASN A 55 3.92 19.40 -8.58
N GLN A 56 4.51 19.06 -7.43
CA GLN A 56 5.42 17.91 -7.33
C GLN A 56 4.70 16.59 -7.63
N LEU A 57 3.51 16.41 -7.08
CA LEU A 57 2.69 15.21 -7.33
C LEU A 57 2.36 15.05 -8.81
N GLN A 58 1.93 16.14 -9.48
CA GLN A 58 1.66 16.15 -10.91
C GLN A 58 2.91 15.86 -11.75
N LEU A 59 4.08 16.32 -11.32
CA LEU A 59 5.33 16.08 -12.02
C LEU A 59 5.78 14.62 -11.89
N ARG A 60 5.72 14.06 -10.68
CA ARG A 60 6.42 12.83 -10.30
C ARG A 60 5.56 11.57 -10.25
N CYS A 61 4.22 11.66 -10.27
CA CYS A 61 3.35 10.50 -10.10
C CYS A 61 2.48 10.24 -11.36
N SER A 62 2.95 9.35 -12.22
CA SER A 62 2.23 8.97 -13.45
C SER A 62 0.88 8.35 -13.16
N PHE A 63 0.77 7.54 -12.11
CA PHE A 63 -0.50 6.98 -11.63
C PHE A 63 -1.54 8.07 -11.33
N TYR A 64 -1.15 9.13 -10.59
CA TYR A 64 -2.04 10.24 -10.28
C TYR A 64 -2.55 10.95 -11.54
N LYS A 65 -1.67 11.15 -12.54
CA LYS A 65 -2.05 11.76 -13.83
C LYS A 65 -3.09 10.96 -14.60
N GLY A 66 -3.07 9.63 -14.47
CA GLY A 66 -4.02 8.71 -15.10
C GLY A 66 -5.40 8.65 -14.42
N LEU A 67 -5.56 9.22 -13.23
CA LEU A 67 -6.83 9.20 -12.50
C LEU A 67 -7.81 10.22 -13.07
N ASN A 68 -9.12 9.91 -13.01
CA ASN A 68 -10.16 10.90 -13.27
C ASN A 68 -10.18 11.99 -12.18
N GLN A 69 -10.82 13.14 -12.45
CA GLN A 69 -10.81 14.29 -11.55
C GLN A 69 -11.29 13.99 -10.12
N ARG A 70 -12.30 13.14 -9.96
CA ARG A 70 -12.81 12.75 -8.64
C ARG A 70 -11.78 11.92 -7.86
N ASP A 71 -11.15 10.97 -8.52
CA ASP A 71 -10.16 10.10 -7.90
C ASP A 71 -8.85 10.85 -7.62
N GLN A 72 -8.50 11.86 -8.43
CA GLN A 72 -7.42 12.80 -8.11
C GLN A 72 -7.67 13.53 -6.78
N LEU A 73 -8.88 14.03 -6.55
CA LEU A 73 -9.24 14.68 -5.28
C LEU A 73 -9.14 13.70 -4.09
N TYR A 74 -9.52 12.44 -4.28
CA TYR A 74 -9.37 11.40 -3.26
C TYR A 74 -7.90 11.06 -3.00
N PHE A 75 -7.09 11.02 -4.03
CA PHE A 75 -5.65 10.80 -3.94
C PHE A 75 -4.96 11.93 -3.17
N GLU A 76 -5.21 13.18 -3.54
CA GLU A 76 -4.71 14.36 -2.83
C GLU A 76 -5.10 14.35 -1.34
N HIS A 77 -6.37 14.09 -1.05
CA HIS A 77 -6.85 13.96 0.31
C HIS A 77 -6.06 12.93 1.11
N ARG A 78 -5.79 11.76 0.52
CA ARG A 78 -5.04 10.68 1.15
C ARG A 78 -3.57 11.03 1.36
N VAL A 79 -2.94 11.71 0.41
CA VAL A 79 -1.58 12.25 0.55
C VAL A 79 -1.51 13.21 1.75
N VAL A 80 -2.45 14.17 1.87
CA VAL A 80 -2.51 15.06 3.03
C VAL A 80 -2.69 14.29 4.34
N CYS A 81 -3.56 13.28 4.36
CA CYS A 81 -3.77 12.46 5.54
C CYS A 81 -2.52 11.65 5.92
N PHE A 82 -1.80 11.13 4.93
CA PHE A 82 -0.53 10.45 5.14
C PHE A 82 0.52 11.37 5.75
N LEU A 83 0.75 12.54 5.16
CA LEU A 83 1.71 13.53 5.64
C LEU A 83 1.41 14.06 7.06
N ARG A 84 0.14 14.02 7.48
CA ARG A 84 -0.27 14.37 8.85
C ARG A 84 -0.12 13.25 9.84
N LYS A 85 -0.23 12.00 9.41
CA LYS A 85 -0.21 10.83 10.29
C LYS A 85 1.22 10.39 10.60
N TYR A 86 2.10 10.38 9.60
CA TYR A 86 3.42 9.79 9.73
C TYR A 86 4.51 10.87 9.91
N THR A 87 5.48 10.56 10.77
CA THR A 87 6.58 11.46 11.11
C THR A 87 7.79 11.13 10.26
N PHE A 88 8.30 12.10 9.53
CA PHE A 88 9.56 12.00 8.82
C PHE A 88 10.71 12.42 9.72
N THR A 89 11.74 11.60 9.83
CA THR A 89 12.91 11.83 10.67
C THR A 89 14.18 11.65 9.87
N SER A 90 15.05 12.66 9.91
CA SER A 90 16.37 12.61 9.28
C SER A 90 17.37 11.83 10.15
N ARG A 91 18.20 11.05 9.50
CA ARG A 91 19.43 10.48 10.06
C ARG A 91 20.62 10.96 9.26
N ASN A 92 21.76 11.17 9.93
CA ASN A 92 22.99 11.62 9.33
C ASN A 92 22.78 12.85 8.40
N GLN A 93 21.95 13.81 8.87
CA GLN A 93 21.66 15.07 8.16
C GLN A 93 21.02 14.89 6.78
N ALA A 94 20.34 13.79 6.52
CA ALA A 94 19.60 13.60 5.26
C ALA A 94 18.56 14.71 5.05
N ILE A 95 18.49 15.25 3.85
CA ILE A 95 17.52 16.30 3.50
C ILE A 95 16.14 15.66 3.32
N ILE A 96 15.13 16.24 3.98
CA ILE A 96 13.71 15.87 3.86
C ILE A 96 12.97 17.07 3.27
N ASP A 97 12.99 17.19 1.96
CA ASP A 97 12.29 18.21 1.20
C ASP A 97 10.86 17.80 0.81
N ASP A 98 10.14 18.69 0.17
CA ASP A 98 8.77 18.45 -0.30
C ASP A 98 8.73 17.38 -1.39
N GLU A 99 9.74 17.31 -2.25
CA GLU A 99 9.84 16.27 -3.26
C GLU A 99 9.89 14.88 -2.61
N LEU A 100 10.82 14.65 -1.67
CA LEU A 100 10.94 13.37 -0.99
C LEU A 100 9.64 12.96 -0.26
N ARG A 101 8.97 13.94 0.39
CA ARG A 101 7.69 13.71 1.06
C ARG A 101 6.61 13.25 0.08
N ILE A 102 6.55 13.88 -1.10
CA ILE A 102 5.59 13.52 -2.16
C ILE A 102 5.92 12.16 -2.73
N LEU A 103 7.17 11.84 -3.04
CA LEU A 103 7.56 10.54 -3.58
C LEU A 103 7.11 9.39 -2.67
N ILE A 104 7.40 9.46 -1.38
CA ILE A 104 7.02 8.41 -0.42
C ILE A 104 5.50 8.35 -0.22
N SER A 105 4.84 9.50 -0.07
CA SER A 105 3.40 9.54 0.16
C SER A 105 2.60 9.11 -1.06
N SER A 106 3.05 9.45 -2.27
CA SER A 106 2.41 9.01 -3.51
C SER A 106 2.51 7.50 -3.71
N ALA A 107 3.69 6.89 -3.53
CA ALA A 107 3.86 5.44 -3.58
C ALA A 107 2.94 4.74 -2.57
N TYR A 108 2.88 5.26 -1.35
CA TYR A 108 1.99 4.71 -0.32
C TYR A 108 0.51 4.79 -0.70
N VAL A 109 0.07 5.97 -1.14
CA VAL A 109 -1.34 6.17 -1.53
C VAL A 109 -1.69 5.36 -2.77
N MET A 110 -0.79 5.27 -3.73
CA MET A 110 -0.94 4.50 -4.95
C MET A 110 -1.23 3.02 -4.64
N ILE A 111 -0.39 2.37 -3.83
CA ILE A 111 -0.58 0.96 -3.48
C ILE A 111 -1.84 0.73 -2.63
N THR A 112 -2.18 1.67 -1.75
CA THR A 112 -3.34 1.56 -0.86
C THR A 112 -4.62 2.19 -1.40
N PHE A 113 -4.64 2.63 -2.67
CA PHE A 113 -5.74 3.42 -3.22
C PHE A 113 -7.06 2.65 -3.25
N GLY A 114 -7.02 1.36 -3.53
CA GLY A 114 -8.18 0.47 -3.47
C GLY A 114 -8.62 0.04 -2.06
N MET A 115 -7.95 0.51 -1.00
CA MET A 115 -8.25 0.12 0.37
C MET A 115 -8.99 1.22 1.14
N ARG A 116 -10.07 0.86 1.83
CA ARG A 116 -10.79 1.79 2.73
C ARG A 116 -9.94 2.17 3.93
N ARG A 117 -9.30 1.19 4.58
CA ARG A 117 -8.35 1.41 5.67
C ARG A 117 -6.93 1.58 5.15
N TYR A 118 -6.68 2.70 4.49
CA TYR A 118 -5.39 3.01 3.89
C TYR A 118 -4.35 3.53 4.88
N LEU A 119 -4.73 4.10 6.02
CA LEU A 119 -3.78 4.58 7.04
C LEU A 119 -3.44 3.47 8.02
N LEU A 120 -2.35 2.77 7.77
CA LEU A 120 -1.89 1.62 8.55
C LEU A 120 -1.29 2.04 9.90
N ASN A 121 -1.37 1.18 10.92
CA ASN A 121 -0.85 1.44 12.26
C ASN A 121 0.42 0.63 12.58
N SER A 122 0.91 -0.14 11.62
CA SER A 122 2.11 -0.97 11.74
C SER A 122 3.40 -0.17 11.79
N PHE A 123 3.37 1.09 11.33
CA PHE A 123 4.47 2.04 11.46
C PHE A 123 3.97 3.44 11.81
N LYS A 124 4.89 4.27 12.26
CA LYS A 124 4.63 5.68 12.63
C LYS A 124 5.71 6.61 12.06
N THR A 125 6.92 6.09 11.95
CA THR A 125 8.10 6.89 11.60
C THR A 125 8.67 6.44 10.27
N ILE A 126 9.04 7.41 9.45
CA ILE A 126 9.78 7.25 8.21
C ILE A 126 11.17 7.85 8.45
N LEU A 127 12.18 6.99 8.52
CA LEU A 127 13.56 7.36 8.76
C LEU A 127 14.27 7.52 7.40
N ILE A 128 14.94 8.63 7.20
CA ILE A 128 15.65 8.92 5.96
C ILE A 128 17.15 9.00 6.25
N HIS A 129 17.92 8.16 5.59
CA HIS A 129 19.37 8.24 5.49
C HIS A 129 19.79 8.94 4.18
N PRO A 130 20.93 9.63 4.11
CA PRO A 130 21.38 10.27 2.87
C PRO A 130 21.69 9.23 1.76
N ASP A 131 22.31 8.12 2.12
CA ASP A 131 22.70 7.01 1.24
C ASP A 131 22.41 5.66 1.91
N SER A 132 22.89 4.55 1.33
CA SER A 132 22.81 3.21 1.94
C SER A 132 23.36 3.24 3.36
N TYR A 133 22.77 2.45 4.23
CA TYR A 133 23.12 2.40 5.64
C TYR A 133 23.34 0.95 6.10
N PHE A 134 24.15 0.78 7.14
CA PHE A 134 24.37 -0.52 7.74
C PHE A 134 23.18 -0.88 8.64
N SER A 135 22.45 -1.96 8.29
CA SER A 135 21.39 -2.50 9.14
C SER A 135 22.00 -3.38 10.22
N ALA A 136 21.78 -3.00 11.48
CA ALA A 136 22.20 -3.82 12.62
C ALA A 136 21.38 -5.12 12.74
N GLN A 137 20.19 -5.18 12.10
CA GLN A 137 19.33 -6.36 12.15
C GLN A 137 19.82 -7.45 11.19
N GLU A 138 20.29 -7.07 10.00
CA GLU A 138 20.70 -7.99 8.94
C GLU A 138 22.21 -8.02 8.70
N SER A 139 22.98 -7.18 9.43
CA SER A 139 24.44 -7.09 9.38
C SER A 139 24.99 -6.84 7.98
N GLN A 140 24.29 -6.09 7.15
CA GLN A 140 24.67 -5.73 5.78
C GLN A 140 24.20 -4.32 5.40
N LEU A 141 24.66 -3.81 4.25
CA LEU A 141 24.23 -2.53 3.71
C LEU A 141 22.85 -2.67 3.07
N HIS A 142 21.95 -1.73 3.44
CA HIS A 142 20.59 -1.64 2.94
C HIS A 142 20.25 -0.27 2.39
N ASN A 143 19.35 -0.24 1.40
CA ASN A 143 18.73 0.98 0.90
C ASN A 143 17.36 1.26 1.55
N GLY A 144 16.68 0.21 2.01
CA GLY A 144 15.38 0.31 2.67
C GLY A 144 15.13 -0.87 3.59
N GLU A 145 14.38 -0.62 4.67
CA GLU A 145 14.02 -1.64 5.65
C GLU A 145 12.69 -1.27 6.31
N PHE A 146 11.82 -2.26 6.50
CA PHE A 146 10.66 -2.10 7.36
C PHE A 146 10.90 -2.83 8.69
N ASN A 147 10.88 -2.09 9.78
CA ASN A 147 11.06 -2.62 11.12
C ASN A 147 9.78 -2.47 11.95
N PRO A 148 8.95 -3.54 12.06
CA PRO A 148 7.69 -3.48 12.78
C PRO A 148 7.85 -3.33 14.29
N LYS A 149 8.99 -3.76 14.88
CA LYS A 149 9.28 -3.63 16.30
C LYS A 149 9.43 -2.16 16.71
N TYR A 150 10.14 -1.39 15.89
CA TYR A 150 10.32 0.05 16.10
C TYR A 150 9.24 0.90 15.43
N LYS A 151 8.28 0.26 14.73
CA LYS A 151 7.24 0.94 13.94
C LYS A 151 7.83 1.97 12.98
N ALA A 152 8.88 1.58 12.28
CA ALA A 152 9.63 2.45 11.40
C ALA A 152 9.82 1.82 10.02
N VAL A 153 9.79 2.67 9.00
CA VAL A 153 10.27 2.37 7.66
C VAL A 153 11.50 3.23 7.44
N VAL A 154 12.58 2.63 6.98
CA VAL A 154 13.86 3.31 6.76
C VAL A 154 14.12 3.34 5.26
N PHE A 155 14.59 4.48 4.76
CA PHE A 155 14.93 4.64 3.35
C PHE A 155 16.24 5.40 3.16
N SER A 156 17.02 5.00 2.16
CA SER A 156 18.06 5.81 1.55
C SER A 156 17.43 6.88 0.65
N ARG A 157 17.73 8.16 0.90
CA ARG A 157 17.26 9.26 0.05
C ARG A 157 17.70 9.09 -1.39
N LYS A 158 18.98 8.75 -1.58
CA LYS A 158 19.58 8.55 -2.90
C LYS A 158 18.84 7.46 -3.69
N ALA A 159 18.65 6.30 -3.08
CA ALA A 159 17.97 5.18 -3.73
C ALA A 159 16.47 5.46 -3.97
N LEU A 160 15.81 6.22 -3.07
CA LEU A 160 14.44 6.68 -3.30
C LEU A 160 14.32 7.55 -4.56
N ILE A 161 15.19 8.56 -4.69
CA ILE A 161 15.16 9.47 -5.84
C ILE A 161 15.46 8.71 -7.12
N GLN A 162 16.47 7.84 -7.12
CA GLN A 162 16.81 7.01 -8.28
C GLN A 162 15.65 6.15 -8.77
N GLY A 163 14.89 5.54 -7.85
CA GLY A 163 13.72 4.74 -8.21
C GLY A 163 12.54 5.52 -8.81
N PHE A 164 12.57 6.87 -8.77
CA PHE A 164 11.59 7.72 -9.45
C PHE A 164 12.17 8.49 -10.64
N GLU A 165 13.45 8.36 -10.93
CA GLU A 165 14.08 8.92 -12.13
C GLU A 165 13.82 8.04 -13.36
N ASN A 166 13.66 6.73 -13.15
CA ASN A 166 13.31 5.77 -14.18
C ASN A 166 12.06 4.99 -13.73
N ASP A 167 10.91 5.28 -14.33
CA ASP A 167 9.62 4.68 -14.00
C ASP A 167 9.32 3.38 -14.77
N SER A 168 10.36 2.76 -15.37
CA SER A 168 10.23 1.56 -16.21
C SER A 168 11.31 0.50 -15.96
N ASP A 169 12.12 0.61 -14.91
CA ASP A 169 13.14 -0.39 -14.58
C ASP A 169 12.70 -1.39 -13.48
N ASN A 170 11.50 -1.21 -12.95
CA ASN A 170 10.92 -2.05 -11.92
C ASN A 170 11.78 -2.11 -10.62
N LEU A 171 12.42 -0.97 -10.27
CA LEU A 171 13.30 -0.81 -9.12
C LEU A 171 12.92 0.39 -8.26
N ASN A 172 11.71 0.40 -7.73
CA ASN A 172 11.21 1.51 -6.93
C ASN A 172 11.23 1.20 -5.44
N LEU A 173 12.21 1.75 -4.73
CA LEU A 173 12.40 1.54 -3.30
C LEU A 173 11.17 1.95 -2.46
N ALA A 174 10.44 2.99 -2.85
CA ALA A 174 9.25 3.42 -2.12
C ALA A 174 8.10 2.42 -2.27
N ILE A 175 7.84 1.94 -3.50
CA ILE A 175 6.85 0.89 -3.77
C ILE A 175 7.22 -0.37 -3.00
N HIS A 176 8.48 -0.79 -3.10
CA HIS A 176 9.01 -1.97 -2.42
C HIS A 176 8.82 -1.92 -0.90
N GLY A 177 9.27 -0.85 -0.26
CA GLY A 177 9.13 -0.67 1.19
C GLY A 177 7.68 -0.58 1.67
N VAL A 178 6.81 0.07 0.90
CA VAL A 178 5.37 0.12 1.19
C VAL A 178 4.71 -1.25 1.02
N ALA A 179 5.14 -2.06 0.05
CA ALA A 179 4.66 -3.43 -0.14
C ALA A 179 4.91 -4.30 1.11
N HIS A 180 6.09 -4.21 1.71
CA HIS A 180 6.39 -4.90 2.97
C HIS A 180 5.50 -4.44 4.12
N VAL A 181 5.31 -3.11 4.27
CA VAL A 181 4.42 -2.53 5.29
C VAL A 181 3.00 -3.03 5.10
N LEU A 182 2.50 -3.02 3.87
CA LEU A 182 1.14 -3.43 3.54
C LEU A 182 0.92 -4.92 3.82
N THR A 183 1.82 -5.77 3.33
CA THR A 183 1.76 -7.23 3.55
C THR A 183 1.72 -7.57 5.04
N TYR A 184 2.63 -6.97 5.83
CA TYR A 184 2.63 -7.17 7.28
C TYR A 184 1.35 -6.68 7.96
N SER A 185 0.82 -5.55 7.53
CA SER A 185 -0.35 -4.93 8.16
C SER A 185 -1.64 -5.69 7.88
N THR A 186 -1.83 -6.11 6.63
CA THR A 186 -3.04 -6.82 6.18
C THR A 186 -3.14 -8.22 6.77
N MET A 187 -2.02 -8.91 6.98
CA MET A 187 -2.01 -10.22 7.64
C MET A 187 -2.47 -10.16 9.10
N LYS A 188 -2.45 -9.00 9.74
CA LYS A 188 -2.86 -8.78 11.14
C LYS A 188 -4.23 -8.10 11.26
N ALA A 189 -4.73 -7.51 10.21
CA ALA A 189 -6.01 -6.80 10.21
C ALA A 189 -7.18 -7.76 9.90
N ARG A 190 -8.40 -7.33 10.29
CA ARG A 190 -9.64 -8.12 10.12
C ARG A 190 -10.73 -7.35 9.37
N ASP A 191 -10.36 -6.35 8.59
CA ASP A 191 -11.32 -5.65 7.73
C ASP A 191 -11.39 -6.30 6.34
N VAL A 192 -12.47 -6.01 5.61
CA VAL A 192 -12.75 -6.61 4.30
C VAL A 192 -11.60 -6.41 3.30
N GLY A 193 -11.02 -5.22 3.23
CA GLY A 193 -9.89 -4.95 2.32
C GLY A 193 -8.67 -5.79 2.65
N SER A 194 -8.34 -5.92 3.93
CA SER A 194 -7.23 -6.76 4.41
C SER A 194 -7.49 -8.24 4.17
N SER A 195 -8.74 -8.70 4.31
CA SER A 195 -9.11 -10.09 4.00
C SER A 195 -8.92 -10.39 2.50
N ILE A 196 -9.41 -9.51 1.61
CA ILE A 196 -9.21 -9.65 0.17
C ILE A 196 -7.71 -9.70 -0.18
N PHE A 197 -6.91 -8.78 0.38
CA PHE A 197 -5.46 -8.77 0.18
C PHE A 197 -4.84 -10.10 0.61
N SER A 198 -5.16 -10.56 1.82
CA SER A 198 -4.59 -11.80 2.38
C SER A 198 -4.97 -13.02 1.56
N ASP A 199 -6.23 -13.14 1.11
CA ASP A 199 -6.69 -14.24 0.29
C ASP A 199 -5.97 -14.29 -1.07
N GLN A 200 -5.83 -13.13 -1.74
CA GLN A 200 -5.12 -13.05 -3.01
C GLN A 200 -3.60 -13.26 -2.83
N TYR A 201 -3.02 -12.71 -1.77
CA TYR A 201 -1.64 -12.99 -1.40
C TYR A 201 -1.38 -14.50 -1.28
N GLN A 202 -2.21 -15.22 -0.49
CA GLN A 202 -2.06 -16.67 -0.32
C GLN A 202 -2.22 -17.41 -1.65
N LYS A 203 -3.14 -17.00 -2.51
CA LYS A 203 -3.33 -17.55 -3.85
C LYS A 203 -2.08 -17.36 -4.72
N ILE A 204 -1.50 -16.16 -4.74
CA ILE A 204 -0.26 -15.87 -5.45
C ILE A 204 0.88 -16.75 -4.93
N ILE A 205 1.05 -16.81 -3.60
CA ILE A 205 2.11 -17.63 -2.99
C ILE A 205 1.93 -19.13 -3.28
N GLN A 206 0.70 -19.63 -3.30
CA GLN A 206 0.43 -21.02 -3.68
C GLN A 206 0.76 -21.29 -5.16
N LYS A 207 0.47 -20.34 -6.07
CA LYS A 207 0.86 -20.45 -7.48
C LYS A 207 2.37 -20.56 -7.65
N ILE A 208 3.14 -19.67 -7.02
CA ILE A 208 4.61 -19.68 -7.15
C ILE A 208 5.30 -20.86 -6.43
N LYS A 209 4.59 -21.56 -5.54
CA LYS A 209 5.10 -22.79 -4.90
C LYS A 209 4.90 -24.04 -5.77
N ARG A 210 4.04 -23.98 -6.78
CA ARG A 210 3.88 -25.11 -7.72
C ARG A 210 5.11 -25.16 -8.61
N PHE A 211 5.68 -26.36 -8.74
CA PHE A 211 6.96 -26.58 -9.44
C PHE A 211 6.97 -25.96 -10.84
N ASP A 212 5.96 -26.28 -11.66
CA ASP A 212 5.84 -25.79 -13.04
C ASP A 212 5.79 -24.27 -13.14
N ALA A 213 4.96 -23.62 -12.31
CA ALA A 213 4.84 -22.16 -12.30
C ALA A 213 6.09 -21.47 -11.75
N ALA A 214 6.76 -22.06 -10.76
CA ALA A 214 8.01 -21.51 -10.22
C ALA A 214 9.15 -21.61 -11.25
N GLU A 215 9.21 -22.68 -12.04
CA GLU A 215 10.19 -22.86 -13.08
C GLU A 215 9.94 -21.89 -14.24
N GLU A 216 8.70 -21.76 -14.70
CA GLU A 216 8.30 -20.79 -15.74
C GLU A 216 8.70 -19.36 -15.34
N LEU A 217 8.34 -18.93 -14.12
CA LEU A 217 8.66 -17.59 -13.61
C LEU A 217 10.17 -17.32 -13.53
N ARG A 218 10.97 -18.31 -13.12
CA ARG A 218 12.42 -18.18 -13.02
C ARG A 218 13.09 -18.19 -14.40
N ASN A 219 12.63 -19.04 -15.31
CA ASN A 219 13.19 -19.20 -16.64
C ASN A 219 12.85 -18.02 -17.56
N SER A 220 11.74 -17.31 -17.30
CA SER A 220 11.35 -16.14 -18.06
C SER A 220 12.36 -14.98 -17.97
N THR A 221 13.19 -14.95 -16.92
CA THR A 221 14.09 -13.81 -16.59
C THR A 221 13.40 -12.45 -16.45
N TYR A 222 12.07 -12.43 -16.53
CA TYR A 222 11.25 -11.21 -16.42
C TYR A 222 11.35 -10.57 -15.04
N PHE A 223 11.25 -11.40 -13.98
CA PHE A 223 11.47 -10.92 -12.63
C PHE A 223 12.94 -11.09 -12.23
N ARG A 224 13.50 -10.07 -11.60
CA ARG A 224 14.86 -10.16 -11.05
C ARG A 224 15.01 -11.31 -10.04
N SER A 225 16.18 -11.93 -9.96
CA SER A 225 16.44 -13.09 -9.08
C SER A 225 16.10 -12.84 -7.60
N TYR A 226 16.22 -11.58 -7.16
CA TYR A 226 15.87 -11.15 -5.81
C TYR A 226 14.39 -11.40 -5.46
N ALA A 227 13.49 -11.38 -6.43
CA ALA A 227 12.07 -11.72 -6.24
C ALA A 227 11.88 -13.11 -5.61
N PHE A 228 12.79 -14.03 -5.88
CA PHE A 228 12.71 -15.42 -5.42
C PHE A 228 13.44 -15.69 -4.11
N ALA A 229 13.97 -14.67 -3.41
CA ALA A 229 14.60 -14.80 -2.12
C ALA A 229 13.60 -15.29 -1.04
N ASN A 230 12.40 -14.74 -1.04
CA ASN A 230 11.28 -15.18 -0.21
C ASN A 230 9.95 -14.62 -0.73
N GLN A 231 8.84 -15.07 -0.13
CA GLN A 231 7.49 -14.67 -0.53
C GLN A 231 7.19 -13.16 -0.38
N TYR A 232 7.84 -12.48 0.55
CA TYR A 232 7.64 -11.03 0.77
C TYR A 232 8.32 -10.21 -0.32
N GLU A 233 9.54 -10.63 -0.69
CA GLU A 233 10.28 -10.02 -1.80
C GLU A 233 9.57 -10.23 -3.14
N PHE A 234 9.00 -11.43 -3.34
CA PHE A 234 8.24 -11.69 -4.55
C PHE A 234 7.06 -10.71 -4.69
N VAL A 235 6.27 -10.53 -3.62
CA VAL A 235 5.12 -9.62 -3.65
C VAL A 235 5.57 -8.17 -3.80
N ALA A 236 6.68 -7.76 -3.20
CA ALA A 236 7.20 -6.41 -3.39
C ALA A 236 7.61 -6.17 -4.86
N VAL A 237 8.33 -7.12 -5.47
CA VAL A 237 8.76 -7.01 -6.89
C VAL A 237 7.56 -7.00 -7.85
N ILE A 238 6.57 -7.87 -7.68
CA ILE A 238 5.42 -7.84 -8.59
C ILE A 238 4.58 -6.57 -8.45
N LEU A 239 4.60 -5.92 -7.28
CA LEU A 239 3.97 -4.60 -7.11
C LEU A 239 4.78 -3.49 -7.80
N GLU A 240 6.12 -3.57 -7.83
CA GLU A 240 6.93 -2.66 -8.63
C GLU A 240 6.56 -2.78 -10.12
N HIS A 241 6.54 -4.00 -10.68
CA HIS A 241 6.12 -4.25 -12.08
C HIS A 241 4.68 -3.79 -12.35
N TYR A 242 3.76 -4.00 -11.40
CA TYR A 242 2.36 -3.61 -11.57
C TYR A 242 2.19 -2.09 -11.73
N PHE A 243 3.00 -1.28 -11.05
CA PHE A 243 2.89 0.18 -11.07
C PHE A 243 3.81 0.85 -12.08
N GLU A 244 4.93 0.26 -12.43
CA GLU A 244 5.90 0.87 -13.36
C GLU A 244 5.74 0.37 -14.80
N THR A 245 5.54 -0.93 -15.00
CA THR A 245 5.39 -1.54 -16.33
C THR A 245 4.11 -2.39 -16.47
N PRO A 246 2.90 -1.82 -16.16
CA PRO A 246 1.65 -2.58 -16.09
C PRO A 246 1.27 -3.29 -17.40
N GLU A 247 1.51 -2.66 -18.55
CA GLU A 247 1.13 -3.25 -19.85
C GLU A 247 2.03 -4.43 -20.20
N GLU A 248 3.34 -4.34 -19.93
CA GLU A 248 4.26 -5.44 -20.12
C GLU A 248 3.94 -6.59 -19.16
N PHE A 249 3.74 -6.29 -17.87
CA PHE A 249 3.34 -7.29 -16.88
C PHE A 249 2.06 -8.03 -17.24
N LYS A 250 1.08 -7.31 -17.78
CA LYS A 250 -0.19 -7.88 -18.23
C LYS A 250 -0.04 -8.80 -19.44
N VAL A 251 0.89 -8.50 -20.34
CA VAL A 251 1.18 -9.33 -21.52
C VAL A 251 1.94 -10.59 -21.12
N GLU A 252 3.00 -10.44 -20.34
CA GLU A 252 3.88 -11.55 -19.94
C GLU A 252 3.22 -12.51 -18.95
N PHE A 253 2.50 -11.98 -17.94
CA PHE A 253 1.86 -12.77 -16.88
C PHE A 253 0.42 -12.33 -16.60
N PRO A 254 -0.54 -12.51 -17.54
CA PRO A 254 -1.90 -11.97 -17.42
C PRO A 254 -2.66 -12.45 -16.18
N GLU A 255 -2.50 -13.72 -15.80
CA GLU A 255 -3.17 -14.26 -14.60
C GLU A 255 -2.56 -13.74 -13.30
N LEU A 256 -1.25 -13.54 -13.25
CA LEU A 256 -0.59 -12.96 -12.08
C LEU A 256 -0.93 -11.47 -11.96
N TYR A 257 -0.94 -10.73 -13.07
CA TYR A 257 -1.39 -9.34 -13.13
C TYR A 257 -2.81 -9.19 -12.57
N LYS A 258 -3.73 -10.07 -13.00
CA LYS A 258 -5.11 -10.08 -12.50
C LYS A 258 -5.19 -10.38 -10.99
N ASP A 259 -4.39 -11.32 -10.50
CA ASP A 259 -4.35 -11.63 -9.07
C ASP A 259 -3.80 -10.45 -8.26
N VAL A 260 -2.76 -9.76 -8.74
CA VAL A 260 -2.22 -8.54 -8.11
C VAL A 260 -3.27 -7.41 -8.11
N ARG A 261 -3.93 -7.17 -9.24
CA ARG A 261 -5.00 -6.19 -9.35
C ARG A 261 -6.13 -6.43 -8.35
N LEU A 262 -6.56 -7.68 -8.18
CA LEU A 262 -7.55 -8.05 -7.16
C LEU A 262 -7.01 -7.87 -5.74
N MET A 263 -5.73 -8.21 -5.50
CA MET A 263 -5.08 -8.10 -4.20
C MET A 263 -5.13 -6.66 -3.66
N ILE A 264 -4.82 -5.68 -4.51
CA ILE A 264 -4.82 -4.26 -4.12
C ILE A 264 -6.14 -3.54 -4.46
N ASN A 265 -7.12 -4.26 -5.02
CA ASN A 265 -8.46 -3.77 -5.39
C ASN A 265 -8.44 -2.54 -6.32
N GLN A 266 -7.76 -2.68 -7.46
CA GLN A 266 -7.64 -1.64 -8.50
C GLN A 266 -8.07 -2.13 -9.88
#